data_bd8e7f39f1d07f10c7549f164ba38409
#
_entry.id   bd8e7f39f1d07f10c7549f164ba38409
#
_cell.length_a   1.000
_cell.length_b   1.000
_cell.length_c   1.000
_cell.angle_alpha   90.00
_cell.angle_beta   90.00
_cell.angle_gamma   90.00
#
_symmetry.space_group_name_H-M   'P 1'
#
loop_
_entity.id
_entity.type
_entity.pdbx_description
1 polymer ?
#
loop_
_entity_poly.entity_id
_entity_poly.type
_entity_poly.pdbx_seq_one_letter_code
_entity_poly.pdbx_strand_id
1 'polypeptide(L)'
;YKQTKTCGILEEDTAYGIKKILEPIGVIAAIIPTTNPTSTAIFKSLISLKTRNGIIFSPHPGAKKCTIAAAKTVLDAAVAAGAPEGIIAWIDEPSIELSIEIMKSADMVLATGGPGMVKSAYSSGKPAVGVGNGNTPALIDESADIIMAVNSIIHSKTFDNGTICASEQSVVIVDKIYEQCKKEFVKRGSYILNDEEKEKVRKIILNANG
;
A
#
# COMPACT_ATOMS: atom_id res chain seq x y z
N TYR A 1 0.81 12.71 9.98
CA TYR A 1 0.62 13.85 9.05
C TYR A 1 -0.54 14.78 9.42
N LYS A 2 -1.28 14.51 10.53
CA LYS A 2 -2.34 15.43 11.01
C LYS A 2 -1.83 16.86 11.19
N GLN A 3 -0.61 17.00 11.70
CA GLN A 3 0.05 18.30 11.97
C GLN A 3 0.75 18.90 10.75
N THR A 4 0.88 18.15 9.65
CA THR A 4 1.56 18.63 8.44
C THR A 4 0.74 19.72 7.78
N LYS A 5 1.35 20.86 7.47
CA LYS A 5 0.72 21.93 6.70
C LYS A 5 0.55 21.48 5.25
N THR A 6 -0.64 21.63 4.70
CA THR A 6 -0.99 21.14 3.35
C THR A 6 -1.67 22.19 2.49
N CYS A 7 -1.79 23.42 2.97
CA CYS A 7 -2.38 24.52 2.20
C CYS A 7 -1.82 25.87 2.62
N GLY A 8 -1.88 26.84 1.71
CA GLY A 8 -1.37 28.19 1.90
C GLY A 8 0.14 28.29 1.87
N ILE A 9 0.69 29.40 2.31
CA ILE A 9 2.14 29.67 2.27
C ILE A 9 2.87 28.69 3.20
N LEU A 10 3.72 27.83 2.65
CA LEU A 10 4.57 26.90 3.39
C LEU A 10 5.82 27.63 3.94
N GLU A 11 6.47 28.44 3.10
CA GLU A 11 7.72 29.10 3.37
C GLU A 11 7.79 30.43 2.61
N GLU A 12 8.39 31.42 3.20
CA GLU A 12 8.65 32.70 2.58
C GLU A 12 10.11 33.11 2.77
N ASP A 13 10.82 33.24 1.66
CA ASP A 13 12.18 33.76 1.63
C ASP A 13 12.16 35.24 1.23
N THR A 14 12.24 36.11 2.22
CA THR A 14 12.18 37.57 2.01
C THR A 14 13.44 38.11 1.37
N ALA A 15 14.58 37.42 1.47
CA ALA A 15 15.84 37.85 0.87
C ALA A 15 15.81 37.74 -0.67
N TYR A 16 15.14 36.71 -1.18
CA TYR A 16 14.99 36.45 -2.61
C TYR A 16 13.58 36.72 -3.14
N GLY A 17 12.64 37.15 -2.29
CA GLY A 17 11.25 37.42 -2.70
C GLY A 17 10.47 36.18 -3.13
N ILE A 18 10.85 35.02 -2.66
CA ILE A 18 10.25 33.69 -3.05
C ILE A 18 9.23 33.27 -2.01
N LYS A 19 8.05 32.84 -2.46
CA LYS A 19 7.03 32.17 -1.62
C LYS A 19 6.75 30.79 -2.15
N LYS A 20 6.79 29.78 -1.25
CA LYS A 20 6.33 28.43 -1.54
C LYS A 20 4.89 28.30 -1.08
N ILE A 21 3.97 28.05 -2.00
CA ILE A 21 2.54 27.94 -1.74
C ILE A 21 2.10 26.50 -2.00
N LEU A 22 1.32 25.93 -1.08
CA LEU A 22 0.72 24.62 -1.21
C LEU A 22 -0.70 24.74 -1.77
N GLU A 23 -0.92 24.14 -2.95
CA GLU A 23 -2.18 24.13 -3.66
C GLU A 23 -2.67 22.69 -3.88
N PRO A 24 -3.99 22.45 -3.99
CA PRO A 24 -4.51 21.15 -4.39
C PRO A 24 -4.10 20.82 -5.84
N ILE A 25 -3.96 19.53 -6.12
CA ILE A 25 -3.63 19.05 -7.46
C ILE A 25 -4.90 18.99 -8.33
N GLY A 26 -6.05 18.67 -7.74
CA GLY A 26 -7.32 18.49 -8.44
C GLY A 26 -8.00 17.17 -8.08
N VAL A 27 -8.24 16.32 -9.08
CA VAL A 27 -8.86 15.00 -8.90
C VAL A 27 -7.81 13.90 -8.93
N ILE A 28 -7.87 13.00 -7.95
CA ILE A 28 -6.96 11.87 -7.80
C ILE A 28 -7.66 10.58 -8.22
N ALA A 29 -7.09 9.85 -9.17
CA ALA A 29 -7.47 8.46 -9.46
C ALA A 29 -6.79 7.51 -8.48
N ALA A 30 -7.57 6.73 -7.74
CA ALA A 30 -7.06 5.83 -6.70
C ALA A 30 -7.36 4.37 -7.01
N ILE A 31 -6.34 3.60 -7.33
CA ILE A 31 -6.46 2.15 -7.53
C ILE A 31 -6.32 1.43 -6.18
N ILE A 32 -7.25 0.52 -5.89
CA ILE A 32 -7.36 -0.16 -4.59
C ILE A 32 -7.11 -1.66 -4.75
N PRO A 33 -6.24 -2.27 -3.91
CA PRO A 33 -5.92 -3.70 -3.96
C PRO A 33 -6.97 -4.55 -3.24
N THR A 34 -6.86 -5.89 -3.38
CA THR A 34 -7.68 -6.86 -2.61
C THR A 34 -7.16 -7.12 -1.21
N THR A 35 -5.86 -6.98 -0.98
CA THR A 35 -5.20 -7.43 0.26
C THR A 35 -5.52 -6.55 1.47
N ASN A 36 -5.74 -5.25 1.25
CA ASN A 36 -6.06 -4.29 2.31
C ASN A 36 -6.94 -3.15 1.78
N PRO A 37 -8.14 -3.47 1.26
CA PRO A 37 -8.97 -2.50 0.52
C PRO A 37 -9.52 -1.39 1.41
N THR A 38 -10.02 -1.71 2.60
CA THR A 38 -10.64 -0.75 3.51
C THR A 38 -9.65 0.27 4.06
N SER A 39 -8.52 -0.20 4.57
CA SER A 39 -7.47 0.68 5.10
C SER A 39 -6.87 1.57 4.01
N THR A 40 -6.71 1.04 2.79
CA THR A 40 -6.21 1.81 1.64
C THR A 40 -7.22 2.88 1.21
N ALA A 41 -8.51 2.57 1.16
CA ALA A 41 -9.55 3.54 0.83
C ALA A 41 -9.62 4.65 1.89
N ILE A 42 -9.62 4.30 3.18
CA ILE A 42 -9.61 5.26 4.28
C ILE A 42 -8.38 6.16 4.21
N PHE A 43 -7.18 5.57 4.09
CA PHE A 43 -5.93 6.32 4.02
C PHE A 43 -5.92 7.30 2.86
N LYS A 44 -6.24 6.84 1.64
CA LYS A 44 -6.24 7.69 0.44
C LYS A 44 -7.33 8.77 0.52
N SER A 45 -8.50 8.49 1.07
CA SER A 45 -9.52 9.51 1.34
C SER A 45 -8.99 10.59 2.28
N LEU A 46 -8.40 10.21 3.41
CA LEU A 46 -7.92 11.16 4.40
C LEU A 46 -6.80 12.08 3.88
N ILE A 47 -5.85 11.54 3.11
CA ILE A 47 -4.79 12.38 2.54
C ILE A 47 -5.33 13.29 1.42
N SER A 48 -6.29 12.82 0.62
CA SER A 48 -6.91 13.63 -0.43
C SER A 48 -7.71 14.78 0.17
N LEU A 49 -8.57 14.51 1.15
CA LEU A 49 -9.32 15.56 1.87
C LEU A 49 -8.38 16.55 2.58
N LYS A 50 -7.35 16.03 3.26
CA LYS A 50 -6.34 16.87 3.94
C LYS A 50 -5.66 17.85 2.99
N THR A 51 -5.44 17.45 1.75
CA THR A 51 -4.82 18.26 0.69
C THR A 51 -5.82 18.97 -0.22
N ARG A 52 -7.11 18.92 0.11
CA ARG A 52 -8.22 19.56 -0.61
C ARG A 52 -8.38 19.07 -2.05
N ASN A 53 -8.10 17.79 -2.28
CA ASN A 53 -8.28 17.13 -3.58
C ASN A 53 -9.55 16.28 -3.57
N GLY A 54 -10.21 16.18 -4.73
CA GLY A 54 -11.20 15.14 -5.00
C GLY A 54 -10.54 13.79 -5.26
N ILE A 55 -11.26 12.70 -5.00
CA ILE A 55 -10.73 11.36 -5.23
C ILE A 55 -11.79 10.43 -5.83
N ILE A 56 -11.38 9.65 -6.84
CA ILE A 56 -12.21 8.61 -7.46
C ILE A 56 -11.53 7.26 -7.26
N PHE A 57 -12.22 6.32 -6.61
CA PHE A 57 -11.73 4.98 -6.38
C PHE A 57 -12.06 4.05 -7.54
N SER A 58 -11.06 3.29 -7.99
CA SER A 58 -11.24 2.06 -8.75
C SER A 58 -10.98 0.86 -7.84
N PRO A 59 -12.03 0.24 -7.29
CA PRO A 59 -11.89 -0.95 -6.45
C PRO A 59 -11.41 -2.14 -7.27
N HIS A 60 -10.65 -3.04 -6.65
CA HIS A 60 -10.47 -4.37 -7.22
C HIS A 60 -11.82 -5.10 -7.23
N PRO A 61 -12.21 -5.83 -8.29
CA PRO A 61 -13.50 -6.52 -8.37
C PRO A 61 -13.81 -7.41 -7.17
N GLY A 62 -12.82 -8.17 -6.68
CA GLY A 62 -12.95 -9.05 -5.51
C GLY A 62 -13.11 -8.33 -4.17
N ALA A 63 -12.82 -7.01 -4.11
CA ALA A 63 -12.92 -6.21 -2.89
C ALA A 63 -13.86 -4.98 -3.05
N LYS A 64 -14.69 -4.98 -4.09
CA LYS A 64 -15.57 -3.86 -4.43
C LYS A 64 -16.43 -3.40 -3.24
N LYS A 65 -17.16 -4.32 -2.65
CA LYS A 65 -18.13 -3.99 -1.59
C LYS A 65 -17.48 -3.34 -0.36
N CYS A 66 -16.36 -3.88 0.11
CA CYS A 66 -15.70 -3.34 1.30
C CYS A 66 -14.97 -2.02 1.01
N THR A 67 -14.41 -1.86 -0.20
CA THR A 67 -13.83 -0.59 -0.64
C THR A 67 -14.87 0.52 -0.66
N ILE A 68 -16.02 0.28 -1.30
CA ILE A 68 -17.12 1.25 -1.41
C ILE A 68 -17.68 1.58 -0.02
N ALA A 69 -17.89 0.58 0.83
CA ALA A 69 -18.37 0.82 2.20
C ALA A 69 -17.41 1.72 2.99
N ALA A 70 -16.11 1.48 2.91
CA ALA A 70 -15.11 2.30 3.55
C ALA A 70 -15.08 3.73 3.00
N ALA A 71 -15.11 3.89 1.67
CA ALA A 71 -15.13 5.19 1.00
C ALA A 71 -16.39 5.99 1.40
N LYS A 72 -17.57 5.34 1.39
CA LYS A 72 -18.82 5.94 1.79
C LYS A 72 -18.80 6.40 3.25
N THR A 73 -18.28 5.60 4.16
CA THR A 73 -18.17 5.97 5.58
C THR A 73 -17.34 7.25 5.75
N VAL A 74 -16.23 7.38 5.02
CA VAL A 74 -15.41 8.58 5.08
C VAL A 74 -16.10 9.77 4.41
N LEU A 75 -16.79 9.55 3.27
CA LEU A 75 -17.57 10.59 2.61
C LEU A 75 -18.68 11.15 3.50
N ASP A 76 -19.48 10.27 4.11
CA ASP A 76 -20.58 10.66 5.00
C ASP A 76 -20.05 11.53 6.17
N ALA A 77 -18.93 11.13 6.78
CA ALA A 77 -18.28 11.90 7.85
C ALA A 77 -17.72 13.24 7.36
N ALA A 78 -17.14 13.27 6.16
CA ALA A 78 -16.58 14.49 5.55
C ALA A 78 -17.69 15.48 5.22
N VAL A 79 -18.80 15.04 4.61
CA VAL A 79 -19.97 15.88 4.28
C VAL A 79 -20.61 16.43 5.57
N ALA A 80 -20.76 15.59 6.60
CA ALA A 80 -21.26 16.04 7.91
C ALA A 80 -20.36 17.12 8.55
N ALA A 81 -19.06 17.13 8.21
CA ALA A 81 -18.10 18.14 8.64
C ALA A 81 -18.02 19.37 7.69
N GLY A 82 -18.84 19.43 6.64
CA GLY A 82 -18.91 20.55 5.70
C GLY A 82 -18.13 20.38 4.39
N ALA A 83 -17.65 19.19 4.08
CA ALA A 83 -17.06 18.93 2.77
C ALA A 83 -18.14 18.89 1.68
N PRO A 84 -17.81 19.20 0.42
CA PRO A 84 -18.75 19.11 -0.70
C PRO A 84 -19.21 17.65 -0.91
N GLU A 85 -20.47 17.48 -1.27
CA GLU A 85 -20.95 16.21 -1.80
C GLU A 85 -20.17 15.83 -3.06
N GLY A 86 -19.85 14.53 -3.21
CA GLY A 86 -19.10 14.03 -4.37
C GLY A 86 -17.58 14.24 -4.31
N ILE A 87 -17.03 14.77 -3.20
CA ILE A 87 -15.57 14.93 -3.04
C ILE A 87 -14.85 13.57 -3.04
N ILE A 88 -15.53 12.49 -2.67
CA ILE A 88 -15.09 11.11 -2.77
C ILE A 88 -16.09 10.37 -3.66
N ALA A 89 -15.61 9.75 -4.72
CA ALA A 89 -16.41 8.96 -5.66
C ALA A 89 -15.76 7.57 -5.89
N TRP A 90 -16.48 6.68 -6.53
CA TRP A 90 -15.99 5.34 -6.86
C TRP A 90 -16.65 4.79 -8.11
N ILE A 91 -16.01 3.78 -8.70
CA ILE A 91 -16.58 2.99 -9.81
C ILE A 91 -17.39 1.85 -9.19
N ASP A 92 -18.70 1.81 -9.45
CA ASP A 92 -19.58 0.77 -8.95
C ASP A 92 -19.35 -0.59 -9.62
N GLU A 93 -19.05 -0.59 -10.92
CA GLU A 93 -18.72 -1.78 -11.69
C GLU A 93 -17.29 -1.65 -12.25
N PRO A 94 -16.26 -2.01 -11.45
CA PRO A 94 -14.87 -1.82 -11.83
C PRO A 94 -14.45 -2.78 -12.95
N SER A 95 -13.78 -2.21 -13.96
CA SER A 95 -13.11 -2.95 -15.02
C SER A 95 -11.69 -2.40 -15.24
N ILE A 96 -10.89 -3.13 -16.02
CA ILE A 96 -9.54 -2.67 -16.38
C ILE A 96 -9.64 -1.41 -17.25
N GLU A 97 -10.56 -1.38 -18.17
CA GLU A 97 -10.81 -0.26 -19.10
C GLU A 97 -11.18 1.01 -18.33
N LEU A 98 -12.14 0.92 -17.41
CA LEU A 98 -12.55 2.06 -16.56
C LEU A 98 -11.41 2.50 -15.63
N SER A 99 -10.63 1.56 -15.12
CA SER A 99 -9.45 1.89 -14.30
C SER A 99 -8.41 2.68 -15.10
N ILE A 100 -8.16 2.30 -16.35
CA ILE A 100 -7.26 3.02 -17.25
C ILE A 100 -7.83 4.39 -17.60
N GLU A 101 -9.14 4.48 -17.84
CA GLU A 101 -9.80 5.73 -18.21
C GLU A 101 -9.73 6.75 -17.09
N ILE A 102 -10.02 6.39 -15.85
CA ILE A 102 -9.87 7.35 -14.73
C ILE A 102 -8.42 7.76 -14.50
N MET A 103 -7.45 6.85 -14.71
CA MET A 103 -6.02 7.19 -14.60
C MET A 103 -5.60 8.23 -15.65
N LYS A 104 -6.17 8.18 -16.87
CA LYS A 104 -5.90 9.16 -17.94
C LYS A 104 -6.61 10.48 -17.72
N SER A 105 -7.81 10.47 -17.14
CA SER A 105 -8.67 11.64 -16.97
C SER A 105 -8.35 12.44 -15.72
N ALA A 106 -7.85 11.81 -14.66
CA ALA A 106 -7.50 12.47 -13.41
C ALA A 106 -6.25 13.36 -13.52
N ASP A 107 -6.03 14.22 -12.52
CA ASP A 107 -4.85 15.09 -12.45
C ASP A 107 -3.64 14.36 -11.85
N MET A 108 -3.88 13.35 -11.01
CA MET A 108 -2.85 12.50 -10.40
C MET A 108 -3.36 11.08 -10.17
N VAL A 109 -2.45 10.10 -10.16
CA VAL A 109 -2.77 8.70 -9.90
C VAL A 109 -2.08 8.21 -8.62
N LEU A 110 -2.86 7.60 -7.72
CA LEU A 110 -2.38 6.88 -6.56
C LEU A 110 -2.71 5.39 -6.71
N ALA A 111 -1.80 4.59 -7.26
CA ALA A 111 -2.03 3.18 -7.51
C ALA A 111 -1.43 2.29 -6.41
N THR A 112 -2.26 1.40 -5.85
CA THR A 112 -1.80 0.29 -5.00
C THR A 112 -2.33 -1.00 -5.60
N GLY A 113 -1.44 -1.88 -6.07
CA GLY A 113 -1.87 -3.09 -6.77
C GLY A 113 -0.72 -3.91 -7.31
N GLY A 114 -1.01 -4.90 -8.13
CA GLY A 114 0.00 -5.73 -8.78
C GLY A 114 0.87 -4.97 -9.80
N PRO A 115 2.00 -5.56 -10.23
CA PRO A 115 2.97 -4.90 -11.11
C PRO A 115 2.38 -4.34 -12.40
N GLY A 116 1.43 -5.06 -13.01
CA GLY A 116 0.75 -4.61 -14.24
C GLY A 116 -0.02 -3.32 -14.03
N MET A 117 -0.75 -3.20 -12.93
CA MET A 117 -1.53 -1.99 -12.61
C MET A 117 -0.64 -0.81 -12.27
N VAL A 118 0.45 -1.04 -11.53
CA VAL A 118 1.48 -0.01 -11.24
C VAL A 118 2.13 0.49 -12.53
N LYS A 119 2.47 -0.43 -13.45
CA LYS A 119 2.99 -0.05 -14.77
C LYS A 119 1.99 0.79 -15.56
N SER A 120 0.71 0.43 -15.55
CA SER A 120 -0.36 1.20 -16.20
C SER A 120 -0.47 2.61 -15.60
N ALA A 121 -0.36 2.74 -14.28
CA ALA A 121 -0.37 4.04 -13.60
C ALA A 121 0.77 4.95 -14.08
N TYR A 122 1.99 4.45 -14.10
CA TYR A 122 3.14 5.23 -14.60
C TYR A 122 3.10 5.51 -16.11
N SER A 123 2.35 4.69 -16.87
CA SER A 123 2.17 4.87 -18.32
C SER A 123 0.93 5.71 -18.66
N SER A 124 0.20 6.20 -17.69
CA SER A 124 -1.04 6.97 -17.91
C SER A 124 -0.81 8.36 -18.52
N GLY A 125 0.42 8.88 -18.49
CA GLY A 125 0.75 10.25 -18.89
C GLY A 125 0.44 11.29 -17.81
N LYS A 126 0.08 10.86 -16.60
CA LYS A 126 -0.20 11.73 -15.45
C LYS A 126 0.83 11.53 -14.35
N PRO A 127 1.05 12.51 -13.47
CA PRO A 127 1.80 12.29 -12.25
C PRO A 127 1.24 11.08 -11.49
N ALA A 128 2.09 10.10 -11.17
CA ALA A 128 1.66 8.86 -10.54
C ALA A 128 2.58 8.44 -9.41
N VAL A 129 1.98 7.95 -8.33
CA VAL A 129 2.66 7.25 -7.25
C VAL A 129 2.09 5.84 -7.18
N GLY A 130 2.92 4.87 -7.54
CA GLY A 130 2.56 3.46 -7.58
C GLY A 130 3.24 2.66 -6.48
N VAL A 131 2.47 1.81 -5.81
CA VAL A 131 2.94 0.86 -4.80
C VAL A 131 2.53 -0.54 -5.23
N GLY A 132 3.53 -1.40 -5.41
CA GLY A 132 3.36 -2.79 -5.83
C GLY A 132 3.73 -3.79 -4.75
N ASN A 133 4.28 -4.93 -5.17
CA ASN A 133 4.74 -5.97 -4.28
C ASN A 133 5.90 -5.48 -3.42
N GLY A 134 5.84 -5.80 -2.14
CA GLY A 134 6.95 -5.56 -1.22
C GLY A 134 7.96 -6.71 -1.22
N ASN A 135 9.19 -6.42 -0.84
CA ASN A 135 10.19 -7.40 -0.45
C ASN A 135 10.83 -6.92 0.84
N THR A 136 10.08 -7.10 1.92
CA THR A 136 10.41 -6.55 3.23
C THR A 136 11.45 -7.43 3.93
N PRO A 137 12.68 -6.96 4.19
CA PRO A 137 13.64 -7.68 5.01
C PRO A 137 13.38 -7.41 6.51
N ALA A 138 13.53 -8.43 7.33
CA ALA A 138 13.64 -8.30 8.78
C ALA A 138 15.09 -8.50 9.19
N LEU A 139 15.66 -7.59 9.97
CA LEU A 139 17.02 -7.68 10.51
C LEU A 139 16.97 -8.09 11.98
N ILE A 140 17.67 -9.16 12.33
CA ILE A 140 17.86 -9.58 13.72
C ILE A 140 19.32 -9.34 14.11
N ASP A 141 19.52 -8.33 14.95
CA ASP A 141 20.79 -7.95 15.50
C ASP A 141 21.12 -8.79 16.76
N GLU A 142 22.40 -8.86 17.15
CA GLU A 142 22.84 -9.65 18.31
C GLU A 142 22.28 -9.17 19.66
N SER A 143 21.77 -7.93 19.72
CA SER A 143 21.11 -7.38 20.91
C SER A 143 19.62 -7.72 21.01
N ALA A 144 19.06 -8.39 19.99
CA ALA A 144 17.64 -8.69 19.94
C ALA A 144 17.25 -9.80 20.94
N ASP A 145 16.03 -9.70 21.48
CA ASP A 145 15.35 -10.84 22.09
C ASP A 145 14.92 -11.80 20.97
N ILE A 146 15.69 -12.88 20.82
CA ILE A 146 15.50 -13.85 19.74
C ILE A 146 14.11 -14.49 19.78
N ILE A 147 13.60 -14.79 20.99
CA ILE A 147 12.29 -15.42 21.17
C ILE A 147 11.19 -14.47 20.65
N MET A 148 11.24 -13.22 21.07
CA MET A 148 10.29 -12.19 20.64
C MET A 148 10.42 -11.91 19.15
N ALA A 149 11.63 -11.73 18.63
CA ALA A 149 11.89 -11.42 17.22
C ALA A 149 11.36 -12.52 16.28
N VAL A 150 11.71 -13.78 16.54
CA VAL A 150 11.26 -14.91 15.73
C VAL A 150 9.75 -15.09 15.81
N ASN A 151 9.16 -14.95 17.00
CA ASN A 151 7.71 -15.04 17.18
C ASN A 151 6.98 -13.95 16.39
N SER A 152 7.45 -12.72 16.45
CA SER A 152 6.87 -11.59 15.73
C SER A 152 6.95 -11.76 14.23
N ILE A 153 8.09 -12.23 13.70
CA ILE A 153 8.27 -12.49 12.26
C ILE A 153 7.33 -13.59 11.78
N ILE A 154 7.23 -14.72 12.51
CA ILE A 154 6.31 -15.80 12.14
C ILE A 154 4.86 -15.30 12.15
N HIS A 155 4.46 -14.57 13.17
CA HIS A 155 3.09 -14.04 13.30
C HIS A 155 2.75 -13.08 12.17
N SER A 156 3.67 -12.18 11.84
CA SER A 156 3.53 -11.23 10.74
C SER A 156 3.51 -11.94 9.39
N LYS A 157 4.45 -12.87 9.14
CA LYS A 157 4.56 -13.58 7.86
C LYS A 157 3.38 -14.50 7.59
N THR A 158 2.80 -15.11 8.62
CA THR A 158 1.66 -16.03 8.46
C THR A 158 0.31 -15.31 8.41
N PHE A 159 0.27 -14.02 8.74
CA PHE A 159 -0.92 -13.21 8.60
C PHE A 159 -1.39 -13.21 7.14
N ASP A 160 -2.70 -13.44 6.93
CA ASP A 160 -3.33 -13.51 5.62
C ASP A 160 -2.60 -14.45 4.63
N ASN A 161 -2.10 -15.59 5.14
CA ASN A 161 -1.29 -16.57 4.41
C ASN A 161 -0.06 -15.96 3.70
N GLY A 162 0.49 -14.87 4.21
CA GLY A 162 1.64 -14.16 3.66
C GLY A 162 1.38 -13.41 2.36
N THR A 163 0.11 -13.14 2.02
CA THR A 163 -0.27 -12.46 0.77
C THR A 163 -0.18 -10.94 0.85
N ILE A 164 -0.18 -10.38 2.06
CA ILE A 164 -0.06 -8.93 2.23
C ILE A 164 1.33 -8.42 1.80
N CYS A 165 1.37 -7.30 1.09
CA CYS A 165 2.60 -6.72 0.54
C CYS A 165 3.64 -6.31 1.60
N ALA A 166 3.23 -6.10 2.85
CA ALA A 166 4.09 -5.71 3.96
C ALA A 166 4.71 -6.88 4.71
N SER A 167 4.35 -8.15 4.39
CA SER A 167 4.90 -9.31 5.09
C SER A 167 6.38 -9.52 4.75
N GLU A 168 7.12 -10.02 5.72
CA GLU A 168 8.56 -10.27 5.59
C GLU A 168 8.82 -11.32 4.50
N GLN A 169 9.77 -11.03 3.62
CA GLN A 169 10.20 -11.92 2.53
C GLN A 169 11.57 -12.53 2.80
N SER A 170 12.37 -11.87 3.61
CA SER A 170 13.69 -12.34 3.99
C SER A 170 14.00 -11.98 5.44
N VAL A 171 14.84 -12.78 6.08
CA VAL A 171 15.36 -12.51 7.41
C VAL A 171 16.87 -12.45 7.33
N VAL A 172 17.44 -11.30 7.67
CA VAL A 172 18.89 -11.10 7.76
C VAL A 172 19.28 -11.22 9.22
N ILE A 173 20.17 -12.15 9.54
CA ILE A 173 20.55 -12.47 10.91
C ILE A 173 22.04 -12.31 11.04
N VAL A 174 22.50 -11.61 12.10
CA VAL A 174 23.91 -11.52 12.43
C VAL A 174 24.48 -12.92 12.70
N ASP A 175 25.63 -13.23 12.12
CA ASP A 175 26.23 -14.58 12.11
C ASP A 175 26.34 -15.21 13.51
N LYS A 176 26.73 -14.43 14.51
CA LYS A 176 26.89 -14.85 15.90
C LYS A 176 25.63 -15.51 16.50
N ILE A 177 24.45 -15.14 16.07
CA ILE A 177 23.17 -15.64 16.59
C ILE A 177 22.37 -16.44 15.55
N TYR A 178 22.93 -16.67 14.36
CA TYR A 178 22.24 -17.29 13.25
C TYR A 178 21.67 -18.67 13.58
N GLU A 179 22.50 -19.58 14.11
CA GLU A 179 22.06 -20.92 14.46
C GLU A 179 21.04 -20.95 15.60
N GLN A 180 21.11 -19.99 16.53
CA GLN A 180 20.13 -19.88 17.61
C GLN A 180 18.77 -19.44 17.08
N CYS A 181 18.74 -18.42 16.21
CA CYS A 181 17.51 -17.99 15.54
C CYS A 181 16.91 -19.10 14.71
N LYS A 182 17.72 -19.83 13.92
CA LYS A 182 17.27 -20.95 13.10
C LYS A 182 16.60 -22.05 13.93
N LYS A 183 17.20 -22.42 15.06
CA LYS A 183 16.60 -23.38 16.00
C LYS A 183 15.27 -22.86 16.56
N GLU A 184 15.18 -21.59 16.90
CA GLU A 184 13.94 -20.99 17.42
C GLU A 184 12.84 -20.95 16.36
N PHE A 185 13.16 -20.67 15.08
CA PHE A 185 12.20 -20.79 13.97
C PHE A 185 11.62 -22.21 13.87
N VAL A 186 12.50 -23.24 13.87
CA VAL A 186 12.07 -24.64 13.79
C VAL A 186 11.23 -25.02 15.00
N LYS A 187 11.63 -24.64 16.21
CA LYS A 187 10.89 -24.89 17.44
C LYS A 187 9.46 -24.33 17.40
N ARG A 188 9.25 -23.24 16.67
CA ARG A 188 7.94 -22.58 16.49
C ARG A 188 7.17 -23.05 15.26
N GLY A 189 7.57 -24.15 14.65
CA GLY A 189 6.86 -24.82 13.57
C GLY A 189 7.27 -24.39 12.16
N SER A 190 8.33 -23.58 12.02
CA SER A 190 8.89 -23.29 10.70
C SER A 190 9.66 -24.52 10.18
N TYR A 191 9.50 -24.83 8.91
CA TYR A 191 10.25 -25.86 8.22
C TYR A 191 11.25 -25.25 7.26
N ILE A 192 12.51 -25.69 7.34
CA ILE A 192 13.58 -25.20 6.49
C ILE A 192 13.79 -26.16 5.34
N LEU A 193 13.41 -25.72 4.14
CA LEU A 193 13.51 -26.50 2.91
C LEU A 193 14.96 -26.75 2.52
N ASN A 194 15.28 -27.98 2.12
CA ASN A 194 16.49 -28.27 1.36
C ASN A 194 16.33 -27.86 -0.12
N ASP A 195 17.38 -28.01 -0.93
CA ASP A 195 17.35 -27.52 -2.32
C ASP A 195 16.38 -28.31 -3.21
N GLU A 196 16.23 -29.60 -3.01
CA GLU A 196 15.24 -30.41 -3.75
C GLU A 196 13.80 -30.01 -3.38
N GLU A 197 13.54 -29.76 -2.11
CA GLU A 197 12.24 -29.32 -1.61
C GLU A 197 11.91 -27.91 -2.11
N LYS A 198 12.88 -26.99 -2.15
CA LYS A 198 12.72 -25.65 -2.76
C LYS A 198 12.24 -25.75 -4.20
N GLU A 199 12.86 -26.62 -5.01
CA GLU A 199 12.45 -26.80 -6.41
C GLU A 199 11.05 -27.43 -6.54
N LYS A 200 10.68 -28.34 -5.66
CA LYS A 200 9.31 -28.88 -5.62
C LYS A 200 8.28 -27.81 -5.28
N VAL A 201 8.53 -27.04 -4.23
CA VAL A 201 7.66 -25.94 -3.80
C VAL A 201 7.55 -24.89 -4.89
N ARG A 202 8.69 -24.49 -5.49
CA ARG A 202 8.72 -23.51 -6.59
C ARG A 202 7.81 -23.91 -7.76
N LYS A 203 7.82 -25.20 -8.15
CA LYS A 203 6.97 -25.70 -9.23
C LYS A 203 5.47 -25.68 -8.89
N ILE A 204 5.13 -25.72 -7.60
CA ILE A 204 3.73 -25.67 -7.15
C ILE A 204 3.20 -24.24 -7.08
N ILE A 205 4.04 -23.31 -6.57
CA ILE A 205 3.59 -21.92 -6.30
C ILE A 205 3.78 -20.97 -7.46
N LEU A 206 4.72 -21.25 -8.38
CA LEU A 206 4.95 -20.45 -9.57
C LEU A 206 4.31 -21.12 -10.79
N ASN A 207 3.59 -20.34 -11.59
CA ASN A 207 3.13 -20.81 -12.90
C ASN A 207 4.28 -20.81 -13.93
N ALA A 208 4.00 -21.24 -15.17
CA ALA A 208 4.99 -21.34 -16.24
C ALA A 208 5.71 -20.00 -16.57
N ASN A 209 5.17 -18.89 -16.16
CA ASN A 209 5.71 -17.55 -16.41
C ASN A 209 6.38 -16.91 -15.17
N GLY A 210 6.48 -17.64 -14.06
CA GLY A 210 7.07 -17.21 -12.79
C GLY A 210 6.07 -16.64 -11.80
#